data_217871ef3aa76dc176a1196fe0a6397d
#
_entry.id   217871ef3aa76dc176a1196fe0a6397d
#
_cell.length_a   1.000
_cell.length_b   1.000
_cell.length_c   1.000
_cell.angle_alpha   90.00
_cell.angle_beta   90.00
_cell.angle_gamma   90.00
#
_symmetry.space_group_name_H-M   'P 1'
#
loop_
_entity.id
_entity.type
_entity.pdbx_description
1 polymer ?
#
loop_
_entity_poly.entity_id
_entity_poly.type
_entity_poly.pdbx_seq_one_letter_code
_entity_poly.pdbx_strand_id
1 'polypeptide(L)'
;MGDSYYLGRIWFTLWQALVSTLLTLILGLPAAYLFAKYEFPGKTLLKALSTVPFVMPTIVVAMGFVALFGPQGAINSTLMGLFNLDEPPIRITNTLTIIFMAHAFYNYAIVVRIVSALWGNLDPALEETAKVLGAGRWRTFYHVTLPLLLPAVASAALLAFAFSFTSFGVVLVLGGPQFATLEVAIYELTAK
;
A
#
# COMPACT_ATOMS: atom_id res chain seq x y z
N MET A 1 34.35 3.22 8.46
CA MET A 1 33.03 3.68 8.95
C MET A 1 31.96 3.72 7.85
N GLY A 2 32.30 3.72 6.54
CA GLY A 2 31.33 3.84 5.44
C GLY A 2 30.43 2.61 5.23
N ASP A 3 31.03 1.40 5.19
CA ASP A 3 30.32 0.20 4.74
C ASP A 3 29.14 -0.22 5.64
N SER A 4 29.30 -0.13 6.95
CA SER A 4 28.24 -0.51 7.90
C SER A 4 27.04 0.45 7.85
N TYR A 5 27.27 1.74 7.60
CA TYR A 5 26.17 2.72 7.44
C TYR A 5 25.34 2.44 6.20
N TYR A 6 25.98 2.25 5.05
CA TYR A 6 25.27 1.97 3.80
C TYR A 6 24.56 0.62 3.82
N LEU A 7 25.19 -0.41 4.40
CA LEU A 7 24.53 -1.71 4.59
C LEU A 7 23.25 -1.60 5.43
N GLY A 8 23.28 -0.79 6.49
CA GLY A 8 22.09 -0.52 7.30
C GLY A 8 20.98 0.18 6.50
N ARG A 9 21.32 1.13 5.61
CA ARG A 9 20.33 1.82 4.75
C ARG A 9 19.77 0.91 3.67
N ILE A 10 20.59 0.06 3.06
CA ILE A 10 20.14 -0.95 2.10
C ILE A 10 19.19 -1.92 2.78
N TRP A 11 19.55 -2.43 3.97
CA TRP A 11 18.68 -3.34 4.73
C TRP A 11 17.34 -2.69 5.09
N PHE A 12 17.38 -1.46 5.57
CA PHE A 12 16.15 -0.72 5.88
C PHE A 12 15.27 -0.53 4.64
N THR A 13 15.88 -0.16 3.49
CA THR A 13 15.16 0.04 2.22
C THR A 13 14.47 -1.25 1.76
N LEU A 14 15.18 -2.39 1.82
CA LEU A 14 14.63 -3.71 1.46
C LEU A 14 13.50 -4.10 2.41
N TRP A 15 13.75 -4.05 3.71
CA TRP A 15 12.78 -4.48 4.71
C TRP A 15 11.49 -3.64 4.67
N GLN A 16 11.61 -2.32 4.63
CA GLN A 16 10.44 -1.45 4.58
C GLN A 16 9.65 -1.66 3.28
N ALA A 17 10.31 -1.89 2.14
CA ALA A 17 9.63 -2.17 0.88
C ALA A 17 8.87 -3.51 0.92
N LEU A 18 9.46 -4.55 1.52
CA LEU A 18 8.80 -5.85 1.71
C LEU A 18 7.56 -5.73 2.62
N VAL A 19 7.68 -5.05 3.76
CA VAL A 19 6.54 -4.85 4.67
C VAL A 19 5.46 -4.01 4.01
N SER A 20 5.83 -2.92 3.33
CA SER A 20 4.89 -2.08 2.57
C SER A 20 4.13 -2.88 1.52
N THR A 21 4.83 -3.75 0.78
CA THR A 21 4.23 -4.62 -0.22
C THR A 21 3.23 -5.58 0.40
N LEU A 22 3.61 -6.22 1.50
CA LEU A 22 2.73 -7.15 2.21
C LEU A 22 1.46 -6.46 2.70
N LEU A 23 1.59 -5.28 3.32
CA LEU A 23 0.45 -4.49 3.77
C LEU A 23 -0.44 -4.06 2.59
N THR A 24 0.18 -3.65 1.48
CA THR A 24 -0.55 -3.31 0.26
C THR A 24 -1.35 -4.49 -0.29
N LEU A 25 -0.78 -5.70 -0.28
CA LEU A 25 -1.48 -6.92 -0.70
C LEU A 25 -2.61 -7.27 0.25
N ILE A 26 -2.38 -7.20 1.56
CA ILE A 26 -3.40 -7.48 2.58
C ILE A 26 -4.62 -6.57 2.41
N LEU A 27 -4.42 -5.29 2.11
CA LEU A 27 -5.50 -4.34 1.88
C LEU A 27 -6.10 -4.44 0.47
N GLY A 28 -5.25 -4.65 -0.54
CA GLY A 28 -5.65 -4.64 -1.94
C GLY A 28 -6.38 -5.91 -2.41
N LEU A 29 -6.00 -7.10 -1.91
CA LEU A 29 -6.62 -8.35 -2.34
C LEU A 29 -8.11 -8.47 -1.98
N PRO A 30 -8.56 -8.12 -0.77
CA PRO A 30 -10.00 -8.10 -0.47
C PRO A 30 -10.78 -7.15 -1.37
N ALA A 31 -10.21 -5.96 -1.65
CA ALA A 31 -10.84 -5.03 -2.56
C ALA A 31 -10.84 -5.53 -4.00
N ALA A 32 -9.73 -6.13 -4.47
CA ALA A 32 -9.69 -6.77 -5.78
C ALA A 32 -10.78 -7.84 -5.94
N TYR A 33 -11.01 -8.64 -4.88
CA TYR A 33 -12.10 -9.61 -4.85
C TYR A 33 -13.48 -8.96 -5.01
N LEU A 34 -13.76 -7.88 -4.23
CA LEU A 34 -15.02 -7.14 -4.33
C LEU A 34 -15.24 -6.59 -5.75
N PHE A 35 -14.22 -5.97 -6.33
CA PHE A 35 -14.29 -5.43 -7.68
C PHE A 35 -14.37 -6.51 -8.78
N ALA A 36 -13.88 -7.72 -8.53
CA ALA A 36 -13.94 -8.81 -9.50
C ALA A 36 -15.28 -9.54 -9.49
N LYS A 37 -15.84 -9.80 -8.29
CA LYS A 37 -16.97 -10.72 -8.12
C LYS A 37 -18.33 -10.03 -7.96
N TYR A 38 -18.37 -8.74 -7.62
CA TYR A 38 -19.61 -8.04 -7.34
C TYR A 38 -19.83 -6.84 -8.28
N GLU A 39 -21.08 -6.69 -8.71
CA GLU A 39 -21.58 -5.47 -9.35
C GLU A 39 -22.38 -4.67 -8.33
N PHE A 40 -22.04 -3.40 -8.18
CA PHE A 40 -22.72 -2.49 -7.26
C PHE A 40 -22.73 -1.05 -7.82
N PRO A 41 -23.72 -0.22 -7.43
CA PRO A 41 -23.77 1.15 -7.87
C PRO A 41 -22.54 1.93 -7.40
N GLY A 42 -21.92 2.70 -8.30
CA GLY A 42 -20.68 3.44 -8.01
C GLY A 42 -19.37 2.67 -8.17
N LYS A 43 -19.38 1.36 -8.55
CA LYS A 43 -18.19 0.54 -8.76
C LYS A 43 -17.15 1.23 -9.65
N THR A 44 -17.59 1.76 -10.80
CA THR A 44 -16.70 2.44 -11.76
C THR A 44 -16.08 3.70 -11.15
N LEU A 45 -16.87 4.48 -10.42
CA LEU A 45 -16.39 5.68 -9.71
C LEU A 45 -15.37 5.32 -8.64
N LEU A 46 -15.66 4.33 -7.79
CA LEU A 46 -14.73 3.88 -6.76
C LEU A 46 -13.43 3.33 -7.35
N LYS A 47 -13.53 2.59 -8.47
CA LYS A 47 -12.35 2.10 -9.18
C LYS A 47 -11.52 3.23 -9.78
N ALA A 48 -12.16 4.28 -10.32
CA ALA A 48 -11.48 5.48 -10.79
C ALA A 48 -10.81 6.24 -9.64
N LEU A 49 -11.55 6.49 -8.54
CA LEU A 49 -11.03 7.17 -7.36
C LEU A 49 -9.85 6.43 -6.71
N SER A 50 -9.89 5.10 -6.67
CA SER A 50 -8.77 4.29 -6.14
C SER A 50 -7.48 4.46 -6.96
N THR A 51 -7.57 4.89 -8.21
CA THR A 51 -6.41 5.11 -9.09
C THR A 51 -5.79 6.50 -8.90
N VAL A 52 -6.54 7.46 -8.37
CA VAL A 52 -6.08 8.85 -8.20
C VAL A 52 -4.77 8.95 -7.41
N PRO A 53 -4.59 8.28 -6.26
CA PRO A 53 -3.33 8.36 -5.50
C PRO A 53 -2.11 7.94 -6.31
N PHE A 54 -2.26 6.95 -7.16
CA PHE A 54 -1.17 6.43 -7.98
C PHE A 54 -0.68 7.43 -9.05
N VAL A 55 -1.56 8.32 -9.51
CA VAL A 55 -1.22 9.35 -10.51
C VAL A 55 -0.61 10.60 -9.87
N MET A 56 -0.82 10.79 -8.56
CA MET A 56 -0.31 11.97 -7.86
C MET A 56 1.21 11.86 -7.62
N PRO A 57 1.95 12.99 -7.67
CA PRO A 57 3.35 13.00 -7.23
C PRO A 57 3.48 12.52 -5.77
N THR A 58 4.47 11.67 -5.49
CA THR A 58 4.66 11.07 -4.16
C THR A 58 4.81 12.10 -3.03
N ILE A 59 5.46 13.23 -3.32
CA ILE A 59 5.59 14.34 -2.36
C ILE A 59 4.23 14.95 -2.02
N VAL A 60 3.33 15.10 -3.00
CA VAL A 60 1.98 15.65 -2.76
C VAL A 60 1.16 14.71 -1.86
N VAL A 61 1.24 13.40 -2.11
CA VAL A 61 0.60 12.41 -1.24
C VAL A 61 1.18 12.48 0.18
N ALA A 62 2.49 12.53 0.32
CA ALA A 62 3.15 12.65 1.62
C ALA A 62 2.74 13.93 2.37
N MET A 63 2.68 15.07 1.69
CA MET A 63 2.18 16.33 2.28
C MET A 63 0.69 16.22 2.67
N GLY A 64 -0.13 15.51 1.89
CA GLY A 64 -1.51 15.19 2.25
C GLY A 64 -1.60 14.40 3.57
N PHE A 65 -0.72 13.42 3.76
CA PHE A 65 -0.64 12.68 5.03
C PHE A 65 -0.24 13.57 6.21
N VAL A 66 0.71 14.50 6.01
CA VAL A 66 1.06 15.49 7.04
C VAL A 66 -0.12 16.43 7.34
N ALA A 67 -0.82 16.90 6.32
CA ALA A 67 -2.00 17.75 6.48
C ALA A 67 -3.16 17.06 7.20
N LEU A 68 -3.28 15.73 7.07
CA LEU A 68 -4.31 14.94 7.76
C LEU A 68 -3.89 14.53 9.16
N PHE A 69 -2.70 13.93 9.31
CA PHE A 69 -2.24 13.25 10.52
C PHE A 69 -1.15 14.00 11.29
N GLY A 70 -0.70 15.16 10.80
CA GLY A 70 0.28 15.99 11.49
C GLY A 70 -0.23 16.47 12.86
N PRO A 71 0.63 17.00 13.72
CA PRO A 71 0.23 17.52 15.05
C PRO A 71 -0.91 18.54 14.97
N GLN A 72 -0.90 19.40 13.96
CA GLN A 72 -1.95 20.38 13.67
C GLN A 72 -2.78 19.97 12.43
N GLY A 73 -2.72 18.70 12.04
CA GLY A 73 -3.45 18.17 10.90
C GLY A 73 -4.96 18.11 11.16
N ALA A 74 -5.74 18.01 10.09
CA ALA A 74 -7.20 18.09 10.15
C ALA A 74 -7.81 17.10 11.15
N ILE A 75 -7.31 15.86 11.21
CA ILE A 75 -7.84 14.83 12.13
C ILE A 75 -7.51 15.20 13.58
N ASN A 76 -6.26 15.54 13.88
CA ASN A 76 -5.86 15.92 15.25
C ASN A 76 -6.59 17.19 15.71
N SER A 77 -6.67 18.22 14.87
CA SER A 77 -7.38 19.47 15.20
C SER A 77 -8.87 19.23 15.48
N THR A 78 -9.51 18.35 14.69
CA THR A 78 -10.92 17.98 14.90
C THR A 78 -11.09 17.21 16.22
N LEU A 79 -10.23 16.24 16.50
CA LEU A 79 -10.29 15.45 17.74
C LEU A 79 -10.00 16.32 18.99
N MET A 80 -9.01 17.20 18.90
CA MET A 80 -8.69 18.15 19.97
C MET A 80 -9.89 19.08 20.26
N GLY A 81 -10.52 19.61 19.22
CA GLY A 81 -11.71 20.47 19.40
C GLY A 81 -12.93 19.71 19.94
N LEU A 82 -13.14 18.46 19.51
CA LEU A 82 -14.29 17.66 19.93
C LEU A 82 -14.17 17.15 21.37
N PHE A 83 -12.97 16.77 21.79
CA PHE A 83 -12.70 16.18 23.10
C PHE A 83 -12.00 17.13 24.07
N ASN A 84 -11.83 18.41 23.71
CA ASN A 84 -11.12 19.43 24.50
C ASN A 84 -9.74 18.94 24.97
N LEU A 85 -8.94 18.38 24.04
CA LEU A 85 -7.60 17.89 24.34
C LEU A 85 -6.57 19.01 24.09
N ASP A 86 -5.60 19.11 25.01
CA ASP A 86 -4.49 20.07 24.91
C ASP A 86 -3.38 19.60 23.96
N GLU A 87 -3.30 18.29 23.70
CA GLU A 87 -2.27 17.68 22.88
C GLU A 87 -2.86 16.77 21.78
N PRO A 88 -2.16 16.66 20.63
CA PRO A 88 -2.64 15.83 19.53
C PRO A 88 -2.68 14.35 19.95
N PRO A 89 -3.85 13.69 19.87
CA PRO A 89 -4.00 12.29 20.26
C PRO A 89 -3.32 11.33 19.27
N ILE A 90 -3.18 11.70 18.01
CA ILE A 90 -2.53 10.87 16.98
C ILE A 90 -1.12 11.41 16.72
N ARG A 91 -0.11 10.65 17.15
CA ARG A 91 1.31 11.01 17.00
C ARG A 91 2.03 9.98 16.15
N ILE A 92 1.70 9.93 14.86
CA ILE A 92 2.29 8.98 13.90
C ILE A 92 3.25 9.64 12.91
N THR A 93 3.43 10.96 12.95
CA THR A 93 4.43 11.66 12.13
C THR A 93 5.83 11.21 12.49
N ASN A 94 6.70 11.12 11.48
CA ASN A 94 8.08 10.63 11.63
C ASN A 94 8.18 9.21 12.23
N THR A 95 7.19 8.35 11.91
CA THR A 95 7.16 6.93 12.30
C THR A 95 7.07 6.03 11.08
N LEU A 96 7.40 4.75 11.26
CA LEU A 96 7.19 3.72 10.22
C LEU A 96 5.71 3.58 9.85
N THR A 97 4.81 3.78 10.81
CA THR A 97 3.37 3.65 10.59
C THR A 97 2.88 4.56 9.48
N ILE A 98 3.24 5.85 9.50
CA ILE A 98 2.78 6.80 8.48
C ILE A 98 3.41 6.49 7.10
N ILE A 99 4.66 6.00 7.06
CA ILE A 99 5.31 5.56 5.83
C ILE A 99 4.55 4.38 5.23
N PHE A 100 4.25 3.36 6.03
CA PHE A 100 3.50 2.19 5.57
C PHE A 100 2.08 2.52 5.13
N MET A 101 1.39 3.41 5.85
CA MET A 101 0.07 3.89 5.44
C MET A 101 0.13 4.61 4.08
N ALA A 102 1.11 5.48 3.88
CA ALA A 102 1.28 6.20 2.62
C ALA A 102 1.64 5.25 1.47
N HIS A 103 2.52 4.27 1.69
CA HIS A 103 2.86 3.25 0.69
C HIS A 103 1.65 2.37 0.33
N ALA A 104 0.92 1.89 1.34
CA ALA A 104 -0.27 1.09 1.10
C ALA A 104 -1.33 1.88 0.33
N PHE A 105 -1.58 3.13 0.72
CA PHE A 105 -2.51 4.02 0.03
C PHE A 105 -2.10 4.29 -1.42
N TYR A 106 -0.82 4.54 -1.67
CA TYR A 106 -0.29 4.81 -2.99
C TYR A 106 -0.34 3.58 -3.91
N ASN A 107 0.08 2.43 -3.39
CA ASN A 107 0.23 1.20 -4.18
C ASN A 107 -1.05 0.34 -4.25
N TYR A 108 -2.05 0.63 -3.41
CA TYR A 108 -3.32 -0.09 -3.36
C TYR A 108 -3.98 -0.25 -4.75
N ALA A 109 -3.97 0.82 -5.56
CA ALA A 109 -4.57 0.83 -6.88
C ALA A 109 -3.98 -0.22 -7.83
N ILE A 110 -2.67 -0.49 -7.72
CA ILE A 110 -1.96 -1.47 -8.55
C ILE A 110 -2.53 -2.86 -8.30
N VAL A 111 -2.64 -3.24 -7.02
CA VAL A 111 -3.16 -4.55 -6.61
C VAL A 111 -4.60 -4.71 -7.06
N VAL A 112 -5.44 -3.71 -6.77
CA VAL A 112 -6.85 -3.73 -7.17
C VAL A 112 -6.98 -3.87 -8.69
N ARG A 113 -6.25 -3.09 -9.46
CA ARG A 113 -6.36 -3.06 -10.91
C ARG A 113 -5.91 -4.36 -11.56
N ILE A 114 -4.72 -4.85 -11.20
CA ILE A 114 -4.12 -6.04 -11.83
C ILE A 114 -4.88 -7.30 -11.41
N VAL A 115 -5.10 -7.47 -10.10
CA VAL A 115 -5.71 -8.69 -9.60
C VAL A 115 -7.19 -8.77 -9.93
N SER A 116 -7.96 -7.67 -9.82
CA SER A 116 -9.38 -7.70 -10.16
C SER A 116 -9.61 -7.94 -11.65
N ALA A 117 -8.73 -7.48 -12.52
CA ALA A 117 -8.84 -7.70 -13.96
C ALA A 117 -8.69 -9.19 -14.31
N LEU A 118 -7.66 -9.87 -13.76
CA LEU A 118 -7.50 -11.30 -13.99
C LEU A 118 -8.64 -12.10 -13.32
N TRP A 119 -8.97 -11.78 -12.06
CA TRP A 119 -9.98 -12.49 -11.29
C TRP A 119 -11.36 -12.43 -11.95
N GLY A 120 -11.74 -11.26 -12.49
CA GLY A 120 -13.01 -11.10 -13.21
C GLY A 120 -13.08 -11.84 -14.53
N ASN A 121 -11.94 -12.21 -15.12
CA ASN A 121 -11.85 -12.97 -16.38
C ASN A 121 -11.64 -14.47 -16.18
N LEU A 122 -11.54 -14.96 -14.93
CA LEU A 122 -11.47 -16.39 -14.67
C LEU A 122 -12.80 -17.03 -15.02
N ASP A 123 -12.74 -18.17 -15.75
CA ASP A 123 -13.93 -18.94 -16.13
C ASP A 123 -14.63 -19.47 -14.85
N PRO A 124 -15.89 -19.09 -14.60
CA PRO A 124 -16.66 -19.60 -13.48
C PRO A 124 -16.82 -21.12 -13.46
N ALA A 125 -16.77 -21.77 -14.63
CA ALA A 125 -16.89 -23.22 -14.75
C ALA A 125 -15.80 -23.97 -13.97
N LEU A 126 -14.61 -23.37 -13.79
CA LEU A 126 -13.54 -23.97 -13.00
C LEU A 126 -13.91 -24.11 -11.51
N GLU A 127 -14.50 -23.04 -10.93
CA GLU A 127 -14.98 -23.07 -9.55
C GLU A 127 -16.20 -23.99 -9.39
N GLU A 128 -17.10 -24.01 -10.37
CA GLU A 128 -18.29 -24.85 -10.38
C GLU A 128 -17.94 -26.34 -10.48
N THR A 129 -17.01 -26.69 -11.36
CA THR A 129 -16.50 -28.06 -11.49
C THR A 129 -15.89 -28.56 -10.19
N ALA A 130 -15.08 -27.73 -9.52
CA ALA A 130 -14.51 -28.09 -8.23
C ALA A 130 -15.59 -28.35 -7.17
N LYS A 131 -16.67 -27.55 -7.16
CA LYS A 131 -17.80 -27.76 -6.25
C LYS A 131 -18.57 -29.03 -6.56
N VAL A 132 -18.79 -29.36 -7.83
CA VAL A 132 -19.44 -30.63 -8.25
C VAL A 132 -18.63 -31.83 -7.80
N LEU A 133 -17.29 -31.72 -7.80
CA LEU A 133 -16.37 -32.74 -7.27
C LEU A 133 -16.29 -32.76 -5.73
N GLY A 134 -17.17 -32.02 -5.03
CA GLY A 134 -17.26 -32.01 -3.57
C GLY A 134 -16.27 -31.08 -2.87
N ALA A 135 -15.58 -30.19 -3.60
CA ALA A 135 -14.69 -29.22 -2.96
C ALA A 135 -15.48 -28.11 -2.26
N GLY A 136 -15.24 -27.90 -0.97
CA GLY A 136 -15.77 -26.75 -0.23
C GLY A 136 -15.13 -25.43 -0.68
N ARG A 137 -15.71 -24.28 -0.29
CA ARG A 137 -15.29 -22.93 -0.71
C ARG A 137 -13.80 -22.66 -0.51
N TRP A 138 -13.24 -23.00 0.64
CA TRP A 138 -11.82 -22.81 0.95
C TRP A 138 -10.93 -23.71 0.10
N ARG A 139 -11.33 -24.97 -0.11
CA ARG A 139 -10.58 -25.90 -0.94
C ARG A 139 -10.55 -25.45 -2.40
N THR A 140 -11.67 -24.99 -2.94
CA THR A 140 -11.75 -24.39 -4.28
C THR A 140 -10.85 -23.16 -4.38
N PHE A 141 -10.90 -22.26 -3.39
CA PHE A 141 -10.07 -21.05 -3.40
C PHE A 141 -8.57 -21.39 -3.43
N TYR A 142 -8.08 -22.22 -2.49
CA TYR A 142 -6.64 -22.50 -2.39
C TYR A 142 -6.09 -23.40 -3.51
N HIS A 143 -6.91 -24.30 -4.09
CA HIS A 143 -6.43 -25.27 -5.08
C HIS A 143 -6.80 -24.92 -6.53
N VAL A 144 -7.75 -24.02 -6.75
CA VAL A 144 -8.17 -23.60 -8.10
C VAL A 144 -7.94 -22.10 -8.28
N THR A 145 -8.64 -21.27 -7.50
CA THR A 145 -8.67 -19.83 -7.74
C THR A 145 -7.32 -19.17 -7.45
N LEU A 146 -6.72 -19.44 -6.29
CA LEU A 146 -5.46 -18.82 -5.88
C LEU A 146 -4.28 -19.16 -6.80
N PRO A 147 -4.05 -20.43 -7.23
CA PRO A 147 -2.99 -20.74 -8.19
C PRO A 147 -3.14 -20.01 -9.52
N LEU A 148 -4.36 -19.84 -10.01
CA LEU A 148 -4.65 -19.10 -11.25
C LEU A 148 -4.43 -17.59 -11.09
N LEU A 149 -4.60 -17.05 -9.87
CA LEU A 149 -4.34 -15.65 -9.55
C LEU A 149 -2.88 -15.35 -9.23
N LEU A 150 -2.07 -16.34 -8.87
CA LEU A 150 -0.68 -16.14 -8.47
C LEU A 150 0.13 -15.28 -9.44
N PRO A 151 0.04 -15.42 -10.77
CA PRO A 151 0.78 -14.56 -11.70
C PRO A 151 0.41 -13.09 -11.57
N ALA A 152 -0.90 -12.77 -11.39
CA ALA A 152 -1.35 -11.40 -11.20
C ALA A 152 -0.96 -10.85 -9.83
N VAL A 153 -1.07 -11.66 -8.78
CA VAL A 153 -0.65 -11.29 -7.41
C VAL A 153 0.85 -11.04 -7.38
N ALA A 154 1.67 -11.92 -8.00
CA ALA A 154 3.12 -11.75 -8.08
C ALA A 154 3.49 -10.47 -8.86
N SER A 155 2.83 -10.21 -9.99
CA SER A 155 3.07 -8.99 -10.79
C SER A 155 2.72 -7.73 -9.99
N ALA A 156 1.58 -7.73 -9.31
CA ALA A 156 1.17 -6.62 -8.45
C ALA A 156 2.13 -6.42 -7.25
N ALA A 157 2.58 -7.52 -6.65
CA ALA A 157 3.56 -7.50 -5.55
C ALA A 157 4.90 -6.92 -6.00
N LEU A 158 5.42 -7.35 -7.15
CA LEU A 158 6.69 -6.85 -7.71
C LEU A 158 6.62 -5.34 -8.00
N LEU A 159 5.50 -4.87 -8.57
CA LEU A 159 5.33 -3.45 -8.82
C LEU A 159 5.19 -2.65 -7.52
N ALA A 160 4.38 -3.11 -6.57
CA ALA A 160 4.25 -2.47 -5.27
C ALA A 160 5.60 -2.44 -4.52
N PHE A 161 6.38 -3.52 -4.61
CA PHE A 161 7.73 -3.56 -4.06
C PHE A 161 8.65 -2.55 -4.73
N ALA A 162 8.69 -2.50 -6.07
CA ALA A 162 9.53 -1.56 -6.80
C ALA A 162 9.21 -0.10 -6.42
N PHE A 163 7.93 0.27 -6.38
CA PHE A 163 7.52 1.62 -5.99
C PHE A 163 7.79 1.94 -4.50
N SER A 164 7.68 0.95 -3.62
CA SER A 164 8.02 1.13 -2.20
C SER A 164 9.53 1.19 -1.98
N PHE A 165 10.31 0.46 -2.79
CA PHE A 165 11.76 0.44 -2.73
C PHE A 165 12.35 1.77 -3.19
N THR A 166 11.82 2.34 -4.28
CA THR A 166 12.23 3.64 -4.85
C THR A 166 11.39 4.80 -4.31
N SER A 167 10.95 4.73 -3.06
CA SER A 167 10.03 5.72 -2.47
C SER A 167 10.76 6.90 -1.83
N PHE A 168 11.49 7.68 -2.62
CA PHE A 168 12.19 8.87 -2.14
C PHE A 168 11.26 9.89 -1.49
N GLY A 169 10.21 10.35 -2.21
CA GLY A 169 9.37 11.47 -1.77
C GLY A 169 8.57 11.19 -0.50
N VAL A 170 8.05 9.96 -0.34
CA VAL A 170 7.30 9.56 0.87
C VAL A 170 8.23 9.52 2.07
N VAL A 171 9.39 8.86 1.95
CA VAL A 171 10.31 8.69 3.08
C VAL A 171 10.99 9.99 3.45
N LEU A 172 11.34 10.84 2.47
CA LEU A 172 11.93 12.17 2.73
C LEU A 172 11.01 13.04 3.59
N VAL A 173 9.71 13.04 3.28
CA VAL A 173 8.73 13.92 3.96
C VAL A 173 8.22 13.30 5.27
N LEU A 174 7.97 11.99 5.29
CA LEU A 174 7.30 11.30 6.40
C LEU A 174 8.26 10.58 7.35
N GLY A 175 9.49 10.24 6.89
CA GLY A 175 10.41 9.41 7.65
C GLY A 175 11.14 10.15 8.76
N GLY A 176 11.32 11.46 8.61
CA GLY A 176 12.11 12.23 9.56
C GLY A 176 13.58 11.77 9.64
N PRO A 177 14.35 12.24 10.63
CA PRO A 177 15.78 11.95 10.71
C PRO A 177 16.13 10.47 10.96
N GLN A 178 15.18 9.70 11.50
CA GLN A 178 15.44 8.31 11.91
C GLN A 178 15.30 7.31 10.76
N PHE A 179 14.36 7.56 9.86
CA PHE A 179 14.01 6.64 8.78
C PHE A 179 14.43 7.24 7.43
N ALA A 180 15.58 6.84 6.95
CA ALA A 180 16.07 7.23 5.64
C ALA A 180 16.39 5.99 4.81
N THR A 181 15.79 5.91 3.62
CA THR A 181 16.16 4.93 2.60
C THR A 181 17.52 5.26 1.99
N LEU A 182 18.04 4.35 1.17
CA LEU A 182 19.30 4.59 0.46
C LEU A 182 19.23 5.88 -0.38
N GLU A 183 18.12 6.11 -1.08
CA GLU A 183 17.91 7.31 -1.91
C GLU A 183 17.90 8.59 -1.08
N VAL A 184 17.22 8.59 0.08
CA VAL A 184 17.20 9.74 1.00
C VAL A 184 18.60 9.98 1.56
N ALA A 185 19.34 8.93 1.93
CA ALA A 185 20.72 9.06 2.42
C ALA A 185 21.66 9.63 1.35
N ILE A 186 21.53 9.22 0.08
CA ILE A 186 22.30 9.79 -1.04
C ILE A 186 21.96 11.28 -1.20
N TYR A 187 20.68 11.63 -1.17
CA TYR A 187 20.23 13.01 -1.28
C TYR A 187 20.80 13.89 -0.16
N GLU A 188 20.76 13.43 1.09
CA GLU A 188 21.30 14.16 2.23
C GLU A 188 22.82 14.42 2.14
N LEU A 189 23.56 13.51 1.49
CA LEU A 189 24.99 13.65 1.26
C LEU A 189 25.33 14.62 0.12
N THR A 190 24.43 14.74 -0.86
CA THR A 190 24.67 15.58 -2.04
C THR A 190 24.09 16.99 -1.92
N ALA A 191 23.10 17.18 -1.03
CA ALA A 191 22.43 18.46 -0.80
C ALA A 191 23.10 19.32 0.29
N LYS A 192 24.17 18.82 0.92
CA LYS A 192 25.05 19.55 1.86
C LYS A 192 26.30 20.03 1.15
#